data_c6c0ec1dc1ebddb0809a2b0cb2edf537
#
_entry.id   c6c0ec1dc1ebddb0809a2b0cb2edf537
#
_cell.length_a   1.000
_cell.length_b   1.000
_cell.length_c   1.000
_cell.angle_alpha   90.00
_cell.angle_beta   90.00
_cell.angle_gamma   90.00
#
_symmetry.space_group_name_H-M   'P 1'
#
loop_
_entity.id
_entity.type
_entity.pdbx_description
1 polymer ?
#
loop_
_entity_poly.entity_id
_entity_poly.type
_entity_poly.pdbx_seq_one_letter_code
_entity_poly.pdbx_strand_id
1 'polypeptide(L)'
;GTKNAPTAKEIEECEAIIVAADKNVEMARFDGKPVIQVKVADGINKAEELINEALSGNAPIYHTDHASTTVESESDESVGRQIYKHLMNGVSHMLPFVIGGGILIALAFLFDDYTIDPSNFGKNTPLAAFFKTTGDTAFGFMLPILAGYISMSISDHPGVAVGFVGGALASQGNSGFLGALVAGFAAGYLMKGLRKLFDYLPDTF
;
A
#
# COMPACT_ATOMS: atom_id res chain seq x y z
N GLY A 1 9.51 10.52 8.45
CA GLY A 1 9.30 11.34 9.64
C GLY A 1 9.05 12.79 9.25
N THR A 2 8.15 13.46 9.92
CA THR A 2 7.87 14.89 9.76
C THR A 2 9.10 15.69 10.20
N LYS A 3 9.61 16.54 9.29
CA LYS A 3 10.58 17.57 9.65
C LYS A 3 9.81 18.86 9.91
N ASN A 4 10.15 19.59 10.98
CA ASN A 4 9.56 20.87 11.35
C ASN A 4 8.03 20.84 11.56
N ALA A 5 7.54 19.90 12.36
CA ALA A 5 6.13 19.92 12.76
C ALA A 5 5.82 21.20 13.57
N PRO A 6 4.76 21.97 13.24
CA PRO A 6 4.36 23.14 14.01
C PRO A 6 4.08 22.76 15.47
N THR A 7 4.56 23.56 16.40
CA THR A 7 4.28 23.39 17.81
C THR A 7 2.87 23.89 18.17
N ALA A 8 2.32 23.45 19.29
CA ALA A 8 1.01 23.93 19.76
C ALA A 8 0.97 25.46 19.92
N LYS A 9 2.08 26.06 20.36
CA LYS A 9 2.22 27.52 20.53
C LYS A 9 2.21 28.25 19.17
N GLU A 10 2.92 27.74 18.17
CA GLU A 10 2.93 28.31 16.82
C GLU A 10 1.55 28.24 16.17
N ILE A 11 0.81 27.15 16.40
CA ILE A 11 -0.57 26.98 15.93
C ILE A 11 -1.50 27.99 16.63
N GLU A 12 -1.30 28.23 17.92
CA GLU A 12 -2.11 29.17 18.71
C GLU A 12 -1.88 30.63 18.30
N GLU A 13 -0.64 30.99 17.99
CA GLU A 13 -0.23 32.35 17.62
C GLU A 13 -0.43 32.67 16.13
N CYS A 14 -0.68 31.67 15.24
CA CYS A 14 -0.84 31.91 13.81
C CYS A 14 -2.20 32.56 13.47
N GLU A 15 -2.23 33.41 12.44
CA GLU A 15 -3.44 34.06 11.94
C GLU A 15 -4.31 33.12 11.11
N ALA A 16 -3.70 32.23 10.33
CA ALA A 16 -4.38 31.22 9.52
C ALA A 16 -3.43 30.06 9.17
N ILE A 17 -4.00 28.95 8.72
CA ILE A 17 -3.27 27.75 8.37
C ILE A 17 -3.61 27.34 6.94
N ILE A 18 -2.60 27.06 6.11
CA ILE A 18 -2.76 26.53 4.77
C ILE A 18 -2.27 25.07 4.77
N VAL A 19 -3.17 24.15 4.42
CA VAL A 19 -2.85 22.72 4.29
C VAL A 19 -2.87 22.36 2.80
N ALA A 20 -1.69 22.22 2.21
CA ALA A 20 -1.51 21.77 0.83
C ALA A 20 -1.07 20.30 0.84
N ALA A 21 -2.03 19.39 0.72
CA ALA A 21 -1.76 17.96 0.79
C ALA A 21 -2.75 17.15 -0.07
N ASP A 22 -2.23 16.12 -0.74
CA ASP A 22 -3.03 15.14 -1.50
C ASP A 22 -3.40 13.90 -0.65
N LYS A 23 -2.91 13.85 0.59
CA LYS A 23 -3.23 12.80 1.58
C LYS A 23 -3.86 13.42 2.81
N ASN A 24 -4.60 12.60 3.55
CA ASN A 24 -5.19 13.04 4.81
C ASN A 24 -4.11 13.49 5.80
N VAL A 25 -4.31 14.68 6.35
CA VAL A 25 -3.46 15.29 7.38
C VAL A 25 -4.26 15.31 8.68
N GLU A 26 -3.58 15.13 9.80
CA GLU A 26 -4.18 15.26 11.14
C GLU A 26 -4.65 16.70 11.37
N MET A 27 -5.94 16.93 11.17
CA MET A 27 -6.56 18.26 11.24
C MET A 27 -7.06 18.65 12.63
N ALA A 28 -7.20 17.67 13.54
CA ALA A 28 -7.76 17.91 14.89
C ALA A 28 -6.99 18.98 15.69
N ARG A 29 -5.68 19.09 15.47
CA ARG A 29 -4.82 20.10 16.10
C ARG A 29 -5.08 21.54 15.63
N PHE A 30 -5.86 21.71 14.55
CA PHE A 30 -6.20 23.01 13.95
C PHE A 30 -7.62 23.45 14.27
N ASP A 31 -8.27 22.78 15.22
CA ASP A 31 -9.64 23.12 15.63
C ASP A 31 -9.74 24.56 16.11
N GLY A 32 -10.78 25.25 15.64
CA GLY A 32 -11.01 26.66 15.95
C GLY A 32 -10.14 27.67 15.20
N LYS A 33 -9.25 27.23 14.27
CA LYS A 33 -8.40 28.09 13.45
C LYS A 33 -8.93 28.26 12.03
N PRO A 34 -8.67 29.42 11.37
CA PRO A 34 -8.91 29.57 9.93
C PRO A 34 -7.99 28.62 9.15
N VAL A 35 -8.56 27.70 8.37
CA VAL A 35 -7.78 26.71 7.60
C VAL A 35 -8.24 26.70 6.15
N ILE A 36 -7.28 26.82 5.24
CA ILE A 36 -7.47 26.64 3.80
C ILE A 36 -6.89 25.28 3.40
N GLN A 37 -7.71 24.40 2.87
CA GLN A 37 -7.30 23.08 2.39
C GLN A 37 -7.25 23.05 0.88
N VAL A 38 -6.09 22.74 0.31
CA VAL A 38 -5.87 22.67 -1.14
C VAL A 38 -5.01 21.45 -1.51
N LYS A 39 -5.01 21.08 -2.78
CA LYS A 39 -4.06 20.09 -3.31
C LYS A 39 -2.65 20.65 -3.35
N VAL A 40 -1.64 19.76 -3.31
CA VAL A 40 -0.22 20.18 -3.39
C VAL A 40 0.04 21.03 -4.64
N ALA A 41 -0.54 20.69 -5.78
CA ALA A 41 -0.40 21.43 -7.02
C ALA A 41 -0.89 22.89 -6.90
N ASP A 42 -2.00 23.12 -6.21
CA ASP A 42 -2.53 24.47 -5.98
C ASP A 42 -1.64 25.24 -4.99
N GLY A 43 -1.10 24.58 -3.98
CA GLY A 43 -0.12 25.15 -3.05
C GLY A 43 1.15 25.65 -3.74
N ILE A 44 1.57 24.97 -4.82
CA ILE A 44 2.76 25.38 -5.60
C ILE A 44 2.41 26.49 -6.60
N ASN A 45 1.30 26.36 -7.33
CA ASN A 45 0.97 27.24 -8.46
C ASN A 45 0.26 28.53 -8.06
N LYS A 46 -0.44 28.53 -6.89
CA LYS A 46 -1.26 29.64 -6.39
C LYS A 46 -0.87 30.09 -5.01
N ALA A 47 0.40 29.91 -4.63
CA ALA A 47 0.88 30.22 -3.27
C ALA A 47 0.57 31.65 -2.82
N GLU A 48 0.74 32.63 -3.71
CA GLU A 48 0.49 34.05 -3.42
C GLU A 48 -1.02 34.34 -3.20
N GLU A 49 -1.90 33.74 -4.00
CA GLU A 49 -3.36 33.85 -3.84
C GLU A 49 -3.80 33.25 -2.51
N LEU A 50 -3.28 32.07 -2.14
CA LEU A 50 -3.62 31.37 -0.91
C LEU A 50 -3.15 32.13 0.34
N ILE A 51 -1.97 32.76 0.28
CA ILE A 51 -1.46 33.60 1.36
C ILE A 51 -2.34 34.85 1.53
N ASN A 52 -2.71 35.50 0.42
CA ASN A 52 -3.58 36.67 0.45
C ASN A 52 -4.98 36.30 0.98
N GLU A 53 -5.52 35.16 0.60
CA GLU A 53 -6.79 34.65 1.14
C GLU A 53 -6.70 34.37 2.63
N ALA A 54 -5.62 33.74 3.07
CA ALA A 54 -5.37 33.44 4.49
C ALA A 54 -5.29 34.72 5.34
N LEU A 55 -4.62 35.78 4.81
CA LEU A 55 -4.46 37.07 5.50
C LEU A 55 -5.71 37.96 5.42
N SER A 56 -6.60 37.73 4.45
CA SER A 56 -7.84 38.52 4.29
C SER A 56 -8.90 38.26 5.36
N GLY A 57 -8.70 37.23 6.20
CA GLY A 57 -9.67 36.80 7.23
C GLY A 57 -10.89 36.05 6.69
N ASN A 58 -10.92 35.74 5.39
CA ASN A 58 -12.03 35.03 4.75
C ASN A 58 -11.87 33.49 4.79
N ALA A 59 -10.76 32.97 5.33
CA ALA A 59 -10.54 31.54 5.46
C ALA A 59 -11.58 30.92 6.42
N PRO A 60 -12.21 29.81 6.05
CA PRO A 60 -13.19 29.14 6.89
C PRO A 60 -12.55 28.62 8.18
N ILE A 61 -13.21 28.87 9.31
CA ILE A 61 -12.77 28.35 10.61
C ILE A 61 -13.02 26.84 10.62
N TYR A 62 -11.96 26.07 10.86
CA TYR A 62 -12.07 24.62 10.97
C TYR A 62 -12.61 24.27 12.37
N HIS A 63 -13.72 23.55 12.40
CA HIS A 63 -14.28 22.98 13.61
C HIS A 63 -14.28 21.46 13.48
N THR A 64 -13.77 20.78 14.49
CA THR A 64 -13.97 19.34 14.67
C THR A 64 -15.40 19.10 15.17
N ASP A 65 -16.40 19.49 14.36
CA ASP A 65 -17.78 19.13 14.67
C ASP A 65 -18.01 17.65 14.36
N HIS A 66 -18.54 16.95 15.34
CA HIS A 66 -19.10 15.62 15.24
C HIS A 66 -20.41 15.60 14.38
N ALA A 67 -20.41 16.26 13.23
CA ALA A 67 -21.54 16.13 12.30
C ALA A 67 -21.13 16.42 10.85
N SER A 68 -21.05 15.33 10.09
CA SER A 68 -21.29 15.25 8.64
C SER A 68 -20.51 16.18 7.72
N THR A 69 -19.38 15.74 7.21
CA THR A 69 -19.22 15.27 5.83
C THR A 69 -17.84 14.66 5.65
N THR A 70 -17.83 13.36 5.42
CA THR A 70 -16.73 12.52 4.87
C THR A 70 -15.32 12.78 5.39
N VAL A 71 -15.11 12.81 6.69
CA VAL A 71 -13.96 12.18 7.29
C VAL A 71 -14.42 10.78 7.67
N GLU A 72 -14.04 9.79 6.85
CA GLU A 72 -14.20 8.40 7.24
C GLU A 72 -13.42 8.22 8.53
N SER A 73 -14.14 8.30 9.63
CA SER A 73 -13.68 7.82 10.92
C SER A 73 -13.25 6.36 10.77
N GLU A 74 -12.05 6.04 11.23
CA GLU A 74 -11.51 4.68 11.31
C GLU A 74 -12.38 3.68 12.09
N SER A 75 -13.59 4.03 12.49
CA SER A 75 -14.48 3.18 13.28
C SER A 75 -15.63 2.54 12.52
N ASP A 76 -15.82 2.83 11.22
CA ASP A 76 -16.92 2.22 10.43
C ASP A 76 -16.54 2.02 8.95
N GLU A 77 -15.27 1.68 8.64
CA GLU A 77 -14.98 1.14 7.33
C GLU A 77 -15.72 -0.18 7.17
N SER A 78 -16.63 -0.24 6.21
CA SER A 78 -17.32 -1.50 5.89
C SER A 78 -16.29 -2.62 5.69
N VAL A 79 -16.56 -3.81 6.20
CA VAL A 79 -15.67 -4.97 6.11
C VAL A 79 -15.17 -5.17 4.66
N GLY A 80 -16.04 -4.90 3.67
CA GLY A 80 -15.68 -4.96 2.26
C GLY A 80 -14.59 -3.96 1.87
N ARG A 81 -14.60 -2.76 2.43
CA ARG A 81 -13.58 -1.73 2.15
C ARG A 81 -12.24 -2.08 2.78
N GLN A 82 -12.22 -2.64 3.97
CA GLN A 82 -11.00 -3.14 4.60
C GLN A 82 -10.40 -4.29 3.80
N ILE A 83 -11.20 -5.26 3.37
CA ILE A 83 -10.77 -6.36 2.50
C ILE A 83 -10.17 -5.80 1.20
N TYR A 84 -10.82 -4.84 0.56
CA TYR A 84 -10.33 -4.21 -0.65
C TYR A 84 -8.97 -3.52 -0.42
N LYS A 85 -8.77 -2.78 0.67
CA LYS A 85 -7.49 -2.14 1.00
C LYS A 85 -6.37 -3.17 1.16
N HIS A 86 -6.61 -4.24 1.89
CA HIS A 86 -5.63 -5.31 2.10
C HIS A 86 -5.28 -6.01 0.78
N LEU A 87 -6.30 -6.29 -0.04
CA LEU A 87 -6.12 -6.88 -1.37
C LEU A 87 -5.28 -5.98 -2.27
N MET A 88 -5.62 -4.69 -2.35
CA MET A 88 -4.90 -3.73 -3.19
C MET A 88 -3.45 -3.54 -2.74
N ASN A 89 -3.17 -3.61 -1.44
CA ASN A 89 -1.80 -3.59 -0.94
C ASN A 89 -1.00 -4.79 -1.47
N GLY A 90 -1.56 -5.99 -1.41
CA GLY A 90 -0.92 -7.19 -1.95
C GLY A 90 -0.69 -7.12 -3.45
N VAL A 91 -1.72 -6.71 -4.20
CA VAL A 91 -1.66 -6.57 -5.67
C VAL A 91 -0.61 -5.54 -6.08
N SER A 92 -0.54 -4.39 -5.42
CA SER A 92 0.43 -3.33 -5.74
C SER A 92 1.88 -3.81 -5.63
N HIS A 93 2.18 -4.62 -4.62
CA HIS A 93 3.53 -5.17 -4.44
C HIS A 93 3.83 -6.35 -5.38
N MET A 94 2.80 -7.05 -5.85
CA MET A 94 2.93 -8.14 -6.83
C MET A 94 3.20 -7.61 -8.26
N LEU A 95 2.63 -6.46 -8.62
CA LEU A 95 2.69 -5.92 -10.00
C LEU A 95 4.10 -5.84 -10.59
N PRO A 96 5.14 -5.35 -9.89
CA PRO A 96 6.49 -5.29 -10.44
C PRO A 96 7.03 -6.66 -10.88
N PHE A 97 6.69 -7.73 -10.17
CA PHE A 97 7.09 -9.09 -10.50
C PHE A 97 6.35 -9.63 -11.72
N VAL A 98 5.07 -9.32 -11.84
CA VAL A 98 4.25 -9.68 -13.02
C VAL A 98 4.76 -8.94 -14.26
N ILE A 99 4.97 -7.64 -14.15
CA ILE A 99 5.43 -6.82 -15.29
C ILE A 99 6.85 -7.21 -15.70
N GLY A 100 7.79 -7.25 -14.75
CA GLY A 100 9.18 -7.61 -15.02
C GLY A 100 9.31 -9.04 -15.53
N GLY A 101 8.65 -10.00 -14.91
CA GLY A 101 8.63 -11.40 -15.35
C GLY A 101 8.01 -11.56 -16.74
N GLY A 102 6.90 -10.86 -17.01
CA GLY A 102 6.24 -10.86 -18.32
C GLY A 102 7.12 -10.31 -19.44
N ILE A 103 7.83 -9.22 -19.19
CA ILE A 103 8.78 -8.64 -20.14
C ILE A 103 9.93 -9.64 -20.42
N LEU A 104 10.48 -10.26 -19.39
CA LEU A 104 11.56 -11.26 -19.58
C LEU A 104 11.10 -12.48 -20.38
N ILE A 105 9.90 -12.98 -20.12
CA ILE A 105 9.30 -14.07 -20.90
C ILE A 105 9.07 -13.64 -22.36
N ALA A 106 8.57 -12.44 -22.59
CA ALA A 106 8.39 -11.91 -23.94
C ALA A 106 9.73 -11.79 -24.70
N LEU A 107 10.78 -11.33 -24.03
CA LEU A 107 12.13 -11.28 -24.59
C LEU A 107 12.68 -12.69 -24.88
N ALA A 108 12.38 -13.68 -24.05
CA ALA A 108 12.75 -15.05 -24.31
C ALA A 108 12.18 -15.54 -25.63
N PHE A 109 10.90 -15.32 -25.89
CA PHE A 109 10.29 -15.68 -27.17
C PHE A 109 10.81 -14.85 -28.35
N LEU A 110 11.18 -13.60 -28.13
CA LEU A 110 11.73 -12.73 -29.17
C LEU A 110 13.12 -13.17 -29.64
N PHE A 111 13.96 -13.62 -28.71
CA PHE A 111 15.36 -14.02 -28.98
C PHE A 111 15.53 -15.51 -29.23
N ASP A 112 14.46 -16.30 -29.19
CA ASP A 112 14.53 -17.73 -29.44
C ASP A 112 14.22 -18.08 -30.89
N ASP A 113 14.75 -19.21 -31.35
CA ASP A 113 14.51 -19.73 -32.67
C ASP A 113 13.58 -20.96 -32.60
N TYR A 114 12.34 -20.78 -33.01
CA TYR A 114 11.31 -21.83 -32.97
C TYR A 114 11.63 -22.99 -33.94
N THR A 115 12.52 -22.80 -34.92
CA THR A 115 12.87 -23.83 -35.90
C THR A 115 13.74 -24.95 -35.30
N ILE A 116 14.38 -24.70 -34.18
CA ILE A 116 15.23 -25.68 -33.49
C ILE A 116 14.36 -26.77 -32.88
N ASP A 117 13.43 -26.41 -32.01
CA ASP A 117 12.44 -27.29 -31.41
C ASP A 117 11.18 -26.49 -31.07
N PRO A 118 10.11 -26.59 -31.87
CA PRO A 118 8.87 -25.86 -31.61
C PRO A 118 8.23 -26.18 -30.26
N SER A 119 8.45 -27.38 -29.73
CA SER A 119 7.89 -27.79 -28.43
C SER A 119 8.58 -27.13 -27.25
N ASN A 120 9.82 -26.69 -27.44
CA ASN A 120 10.65 -26.02 -26.43
C ASN A 120 10.87 -24.53 -26.72
N PHE A 121 9.98 -23.94 -27.52
CA PHE A 121 10.07 -22.53 -27.90
C PHE A 121 10.13 -21.60 -26.67
N GLY A 122 11.06 -20.69 -26.68
CA GLY A 122 11.40 -19.81 -25.56
C GLY A 122 12.60 -20.28 -24.74
N LYS A 123 13.14 -21.49 -25.01
CA LYS A 123 14.29 -22.10 -24.29
C LYS A 123 15.32 -22.77 -25.20
N ASN A 124 15.18 -22.66 -26.53
CA ASN A 124 16.06 -23.34 -27.48
C ASN A 124 17.47 -22.74 -27.51
N THR A 125 17.61 -21.43 -27.29
CA THR A 125 18.90 -20.75 -27.24
C THR A 125 19.30 -20.45 -25.77
N PRO A 126 20.59 -20.40 -25.43
CA PRO A 126 21.02 -20.12 -24.06
C PRO A 126 20.51 -18.77 -23.53
N LEU A 127 20.46 -17.75 -24.39
CA LEU A 127 19.96 -16.42 -24.04
C LEU A 127 18.44 -16.45 -23.75
N ALA A 128 17.68 -17.10 -24.62
CA ALA A 128 16.26 -17.26 -24.42
C ALA A 128 15.94 -18.07 -23.15
N ALA A 129 16.67 -19.16 -22.93
CA ALA A 129 16.54 -19.98 -21.72
C ALA A 129 16.83 -19.18 -20.45
N PHE A 130 17.82 -18.29 -20.47
CA PHE A 130 18.12 -17.41 -19.35
C PHE A 130 16.97 -16.45 -19.05
N PHE A 131 16.45 -15.76 -20.07
CA PHE A 131 15.30 -14.85 -19.91
C PHE A 131 14.04 -15.59 -19.46
N LYS A 132 13.76 -16.74 -20.07
CA LYS A 132 12.57 -17.56 -19.72
C LYS A 132 12.65 -18.04 -18.27
N THR A 133 13.78 -18.57 -17.84
CA THR A 133 13.97 -19.09 -16.48
C THR A 133 13.87 -17.94 -15.45
N THR A 134 14.48 -16.80 -15.74
CA THR A 134 14.41 -15.63 -14.86
C THR A 134 12.99 -15.09 -14.76
N GLY A 135 12.29 -15.00 -15.89
CA GLY A 135 10.89 -14.57 -15.93
C GLY A 135 9.94 -15.53 -15.19
N ASP A 136 10.09 -16.83 -15.42
CA ASP A 136 9.32 -17.88 -14.73
C ASP A 136 9.57 -17.84 -13.21
N THR A 137 10.81 -17.56 -12.77
CA THR A 137 11.14 -17.37 -11.36
C THR A 137 10.44 -16.15 -10.77
N ALA A 138 10.44 -15.01 -11.49
CA ALA A 138 9.73 -13.81 -11.06
C ALA A 138 8.23 -14.07 -10.93
N PHE A 139 7.62 -14.79 -11.87
CA PHE A 139 6.22 -15.22 -11.76
C PHE A 139 5.98 -16.17 -10.57
N GLY A 140 6.95 -17.04 -10.25
CA GLY A 140 6.88 -17.93 -9.09
C GLY A 140 6.77 -17.17 -7.76
N PHE A 141 7.33 -15.97 -7.66
CA PHE A 141 7.19 -15.11 -6.48
C PHE A 141 5.86 -14.35 -6.40
N MET A 142 5.08 -14.30 -7.45
CA MET A 142 3.83 -13.54 -7.52
C MET A 142 2.87 -13.88 -6.39
N LEU A 143 2.57 -15.16 -6.18
CA LEU A 143 1.62 -15.61 -5.15
C LEU A 143 2.15 -15.47 -3.72
N PRO A 144 3.42 -15.82 -3.41
CA PRO A 144 4.01 -15.53 -2.11
C PRO A 144 3.99 -14.04 -1.75
N ILE A 145 4.33 -13.17 -2.70
CA ILE A 145 4.33 -11.72 -2.49
C ILE A 145 2.92 -11.20 -2.24
N LEU A 146 1.95 -11.60 -3.07
CA LEU A 146 0.55 -11.25 -2.88
C LEU A 146 0.07 -11.59 -1.45
N ALA A 147 0.23 -12.84 -1.04
CA ALA A 147 -0.19 -13.32 0.27
C ALA A 147 0.58 -12.64 1.42
N GLY A 148 1.89 -12.45 1.27
CA GLY A 148 2.74 -11.80 2.25
C GLY A 148 2.33 -10.37 2.52
N TYR A 149 2.08 -9.57 1.49
CA TYR A 149 1.69 -8.17 1.63
C TYR A 149 0.23 -7.96 2.01
N ILE A 150 -0.67 -8.88 1.68
CA ILE A 150 -2.03 -8.91 2.27
C ILE A 150 -1.90 -9.13 3.78
N SER A 151 -1.16 -10.13 4.20
CA SER A 151 -0.92 -10.44 5.62
C SER A 151 -0.25 -9.28 6.36
N MET A 152 0.75 -8.62 5.75
CA MET A 152 1.40 -7.42 6.28
C MET A 152 0.40 -6.28 6.49
N SER A 153 -0.50 -6.06 5.55
CA SER A 153 -1.52 -5.01 5.65
C SER A 153 -2.49 -5.22 6.82
N ILE A 154 -2.66 -6.47 7.27
CA ILE A 154 -3.54 -6.84 8.39
C ILE A 154 -2.81 -6.82 9.74
N SER A 155 -1.55 -7.33 9.77
CA SER A 155 -0.82 -7.64 11.01
C SER A 155 0.59 -7.03 11.10
N ASP A 156 0.89 -6.05 10.25
CA ASP A 156 2.20 -5.41 10.13
C ASP A 156 3.34 -6.37 9.70
N HIS A 157 4.58 -5.96 9.91
CA HIS A 157 5.77 -6.70 9.46
C HIS A 157 5.83 -8.18 9.86
N PRO A 158 5.46 -8.60 11.09
CA PRO A 158 5.48 -10.02 11.45
C PRO A 158 4.60 -10.90 10.55
N GLY A 159 3.51 -10.35 10.01
CA GLY A 159 2.62 -11.06 9.11
C GLY A 159 3.23 -11.41 7.75
N VAL A 160 4.25 -10.68 7.30
CA VAL A 160 4.89 -10.91 6.00
C VAL A 160 5.38 -12.34 5.87
N ALA A 161 6.17 -12.80 6.83
CA ALA A 161 6.79 -14.14 6.77
C ALA A 161 5.74 -15.25 6.71
N VAL A 162 4.71 -15.17 7.54
CA VAL A 162 3.62 -16.17 7.58
C VAL A 162 2.82 -16.12 6.27
N GLY A 163 2.54 -14.94 5.75
CA GLY A 163 1.84 -14.75 4.48
C GLY A 163 2.65 -15.29 3.29
N PHE A 164 3.96 -15.04 3.25
CA PHE A 164 4.85 -15.59 2.20
C PHE A 164 4.83 -17.11 2.17
N VAL A 165 4.97 -17.75 3.33
CA VAL A 165 4.91 -19.22 3.45
C VAL A 165 3.54 -19.73 2.98
N GLY A 166 2.45 -19.10 3.42
CA GLY A 166 1.10 -19.46 2.98
C GLY A 166 0.90 -19.34 1.47
N GLY A 167 1.41 -18.26 0.86
CA GLY A 167 1.36 -18.06 -0.58
C GLY A 167 2.22 -19.06 -1.36
N ALA A 168 3.39 -19.42 -0.84
CA ALA A 168 4.25 -20.45 -1.43
C ALA A 168 3.59 -21.82 -1.38
N LEU A 169 2.96 -22.19 -0.28
CA LEU A 169 2.19 -23.44 -0.16
C LEU A 169 0.99 -23.46 -1.10
N ALA A 170 0.29 -22.34 -1.26
CA ALA A 170 -0.81 -22.24 -2.21
C ALA A 170 -0.33 -22.43 -3.67
N SER A 171 0.85 -21.90 -4.00
CA SER A 171 1.49 -22.11 -5.31
C SER A 171 1.84 -23.57 -5.55
N GLN A 172 2.43 -24.25 -4.57
CA GLN A 172 2.82 -25.66 -4.67
C GLN A 172 1.60 -26.61 -4.68
N GLY A 173 0.56 -26.26 -3.94
CA GLY A 173 -0.66 -27.06 -3.79
C GLY A 173 -1.67 -26.90 -4.94
N ASN A 174 -1.29 -26.25 -6.05
CA ASN A 174 -2.18 -25.99 -7.20
C ASN A 174 -3.49 -25.23 -6.86
N SER A 175 -3.58 -24.60 -5.69
CA SER A 175 -4.73 -23.78 -5.33
C SER A 175 -4.69 -22.38 -5.96
N GLY A 176 -3.56 -22.03 -6.58
CA GLY A 176 -3.37 -20.85 -7.42
C GLY A 176 -3.64 -19.53 -6.69
N PHE A 177 -4.15 -18.57 -7.46
CA PHE A 177 -4.39 -17.21 -6.98
C PHE A 177 -5.41 -17.15 -5.83
N LEU A 178 -6.51 -17.90 -5.92
CA LEU A 178 -7.52 -17.93 -4.85
C LEU A 178 -6.97 -18.52 -3.56
N GLY A 179 -6.16 -19.57 -3.65
CA GLY A 179 -5.49 -20.14 -2.49
C GLY A 179 -4.53 -19.16 -1.83
N ALA A 180 -3.78 -18.39 -2.62
CA ALA A 180 -2.88 -17.35 -2.11
C ALA A 180 -3.64 -16.20 -1.42
N LEU A 181 -4.80 -15.78 -1.94
CA LEU A 181 -5.67 -14.81 -1.30
C LEU A 181 -6.13 -15.29 0.08
N VAL A 182 -6.70 -16.48 0.13
CA VAL A 182 -7.18 -17.08 1.39
C VAL A 182 -6.03 -17.24 2.38
N ALA A 183 -4.87 -17.73 1.92
CA ALA A 183 -3.67 -17.87 2.77
C ALA A 183 -3.18 -16.52 3.32
N GLY A 184 -3.17 -15.47 2.52
CA GLY A 184 -2.77 -14.13 2.93
C GLY A 184 -3.69 -13.54 4.00
N PHE A 185 -4.99 -13.62 3.81
CA PHE A 185 -5.98 -13.17 4.80
C PHE A 185 -5.92 -14.01 6.06
N ALA A 186 -5.90 -15.35 5.94
CA ALA A 186 -5.81 -16.25 7.09
C ALA A 186 -4.54 -16.00 7.92
N ALA A 187 -3.38 -15.89 7.26
CA ALA A 187 -2.10 -15.58 7.91
C ALA A 187 -2.14 -14.25 8.64
N GLY A 188 -2.68 -13.19 8.00
CA GLY A 188 -2.80 -11.87 8.58
C GLY A 188 -3.67 -11.84 9.84
N TYR A 189 -4.86 -12.39 9.78
CA TYR A 189 -5.77 -12.44 10.93
C TYR A 189 -5.28 -13.36 12.04
N LEU A 190 -4.67 -14.52 11.69
CA LEU A 190 -4.04 -15.39 12.65
C LEU A 190 -2.93 -14.66 13.42
N MET A 191 -2.05 -13.97 12.71
CA MET A 191 -0.93 -13.23 13.32
C MET A 191 -1.42 -12.08 14.19
N LYS A 192 -2.45 -11.35 13.74
CA LYS A 192 -3.10 -10.30 14.53
C LYS A 192 -3.70 -10.86 15.83
N GLY A 193 -4.33 -12.03 15.76
CA GLY A 193 -4.86 -12.73 16.94
C GLY A 193 -3.76 -13.19 17.90
N LEU A 194 -2.68 -13.75 17.37
CA LEU A 194 -1.52 -14.18 18.17
C LEU A 194 -0.85 -12.98 18.88
N ARG A 195 -0.63 -11.87 18.19
CA ARG A 195 -0.10 -10.64 18.82
C ARG A 195 -0.96 -10.20 20.00
N LYS A 196 -2.27 -10.16 19.84
CA LYS A 196 -3.19 -9.81 20.92
C LYS A 196 -3.12 -10.79 22.09
N LEU A 197 -2.85 -12.07 21.82
CA LEU A 197 -2.66 -13.07 22.87
C LEU A 197 -1.32 -12.87 23.60
N PHE A 198 -0.26 -12.51 22.87
CA PHE A 198 1.07 -12.26 23.44
C PHE A 198 1.14 -10.96 24.25
N ASP A 199 0.28 -9.97 23.97
CA ASP A 199 0.18 -8.74 24.77
C ASP A 199 -0.28 -9.02 26.23
N TYR A 200 -0.84 -10.21 26.51
CA TYR A 200 -1.19 -10.66 27.87
C TYR A 200 -0.06 -11.40 28.58
N LEU A 201 1.06 -11.68 27.91
CA LEU A 201 2.21 -12.33 28.53
C LEU A 201 3.12 -11.28 29.19
N PRO A 202 3.70 -11.56 30.39
CA PRO A 202 4.64 -10.63 31.02
C PRO A 202 5.88 -10.43 30.16
N ASP A 203 6.46 -9.21 30.19
CA ASP A 203 7.63 -8.75 29.41
C ASP A 203 8.93 -9.56 29.59
N THR A 204 8.86 -10.72 30.23
CA THR A 204 10.00 -11.59 30.56
C THR A 204 10.18 -12.76 29.57
N PHE A 205 9.43 -12.85 28.49
CA PHE A 205 9.58 -13.90 27.48
C PHE A 205 9.91 -13.34 26.11
#